data_48ab38c485cf1bf47d35ba914a261650
#
_entry.id   48ab38c485cf1bf47d35ba914a261650
#
_cell.length_a   1.000
_cell.length_b   1.000
_cell.length_c   1.000
_cell.angle_alpha   90.00
_cell.angle_beta   90.00
_cell.angle_gamma   90.00
#
_symmetry.space_group_name_H-M   'P 1'
#
loop_
_entity.id
_entity.type
_entity.pdbx_description
1 polymer ?
#
loop_
_entity_poly.entity_id
_entity_poly.type
_entity_poly.pdbx_seq_one_letter_code
_entity_poly.pdbx_strand_id
1 'polypeptide(L)'
;MVLDASAVLAFMFQEEGSSVVAAVLEGSCMSAVNLSEVLGLFARDGKDTHLVANWIRQLPVEIVSFSRKEAEEAAALRSQTDRHGLSLGDRACLSLGLARGLPVLTADKVWKRIGLPMDIRLIR
;
A
#
# COMPACT_ATOMS: atom_id res chain seq x y z
N MET A 1 -10.73 2.67 -0.04
CA MET A 1 -9.38 3.22 0.04
C MET A 1 -8.36 2.10 -0.08
N VAL A 2 -7.38 2.24 -0.94
CA VAL A 2 -6.25 1.31 -1.03
C VAL A 2 -5.10 1.88 -0.20
N LEU A 3 -4.54 1.07 0.68
CA LEU A 3 -3.46 1.48 1.58
C LEU A 3 -2.11 1.02 1.05
N ASP A 4 -1.19 1.97 0.87
CA ASP A 4 0.21 1.67 0.64
C ASP A 4 0.88 1.17 1.93
N ALA A 5 1.98 0.43 1.79
CA ALA A 5 2.76 -0.04 2.95
C ALA A 5 3.18 1.12 3.87
N SER A 6 3.57 2.26 3.30
CA SER A 6 3.96 3.44 4.08
C SER A 6 2.83 3.98 4.97
N ALA A 7 1.60 3.94 4.49
CA ALA A 7 0.44 4.37 5.27
C ALA A 7 0.18 3.41 6.44
N VAL A 8 0.23 2.10 6.19
CA VAL A 8 0.04 1.10 7.24
C VAL A 8 1.15 1.18 8.29
N LEU A 9 2.40 1.35 7.88
CA LEU A 9 3.52 1.50 8.79
C LEU A 9 3.40 2.76 9.65
N ALA A 10 2.98 3.89 9.06
CA ALA A 10 2.74 5.11 9.82
C ALA A 10 1.66 4.91 10.89
N PHE A 11 0.60 4.16 10.56
CA PHE A 11 -0.43 3.80 11.53
C PHE A 11 0.13 2.91 12.65
N MET A 12 0.89 1.87 12.29
CA MET A 12 1.44 0.93 13.27
C MET A 12 2.43 1.58 14.23
N PHE A 13 3.27 2.49 13.73
CA PHE A 13 4.29 3.17 14.53
C PHE A 13 3.81 4.50 15.12
N GLN A 14 2.55 4.85 14.96
CA GLN A 14 1.97 6.10 15.46
C GLN A 14 2.72 7.34 14.95
N GLU A 15 3.14 7.30 13.69
CA GLU A 15 3.81 8.42 13.03
C GLU A 15 2.81 9.51 12.61
N GLU A 16 3.33 10.65 12.15
CA GLU A 16 2.52 11.71 11.57
C GLU A 16 1.65 11.15 10.43
N GLY A 17 0.36 11.45 10.45
CA GLY A 17 -0.62 10.92 9.51
C GLY A 17 -1.34 9.66 9.98
N SER A 18 -0.96 9.08 11.12
CA SER A 18 -1.60 7.86 11.63
C SER A 18 -3.11 8.03 11.85
N SER A 19 -3.55 9.21 12.28
CA SER A 19 -4.98 9.50 12.47
C SER A 19 -5.76 9.53 11.15
N VAL A 20 -5.12 9.95 10.07
CA VAL A 20 -5.72 9.93 8.72
C VAL A 20 -5.95 8.48 8.29
N VAL A 21 -4.98 7.60 8.52
CA VAL A 21 -5.11 6.17 8.21
C VAL A 21 -6.18 5.52 9.09
N ALA A 22 -6.15 5.80 10.39
CA ALA A 22 -7.13 5.24 11.34
C ALA A 22 -8.58 5.54 10.92
N ALA A 23 -8.83 6.74 10.40
CA ALA A 23 -10.16 7.18 9.99
C ALA A 23 -10.72 6.41 8.78
N VAL A 24 -9.85 5.73 8.00
CA VAL A 24 -10.26 5.05 6.76
C VAL A 24 -9.97 3.55 6.77
N LEU A 25 -9.49 3.00 7.89
CA LEU A 25 -9.15 1.57 7.97
C LEU A 25 -10.32 0.66 7.59
N GLU A 26 -11.50 0.94 8.17
CA GLU A 26 -12.67 0.12 7.89
C GLU A 26 -13.08 0.23 6.43
N GLY A 27 -13.19 -0.92 5.77
CA GLY A 27 -13.52 -0.99 4.35
C GLY A 27 -12.34 -0.71 3.41
N SER A 28 -11.14 -0.48 3.94
CA SER A 28 -9.94 -0.36 3.12
C SER A 28 -9.39 -1.72 2.69
N CYS A 29 -8.53 -1.70 1.69
CA CYS A 29 -7.83 -2.88 1.21
C CYS A 29 -6.35 -2.59 0.99
N MET A 30 -5.55 -3.66 0.95
CA MET A 30 -4.12 -3.60 0.70
C MET A 30 -3.71 -4.79 -0.16
N SER A 31 -2.81 -4.57 -1.12
CA SER A 31 -2.23 -5.66 -1.90
C SER A 31 -1.40 -6.59 -1.01
N ALA A 32 -1.43 -7.89 -1.29
CA ALA A 32 -0.56 -8.86 -0.64
C ALA A 32 0.93 -8.53 -0.80
N VAL A 33 1.32 -7.84 -1.89
CA VAL A 33 2.70 -7.35 -2.07
C VAL A 33 3.05 -6.33 -1.00
N ASN A 34 2.16 -5.37 -0.75
CA ASN A 34 2.37 -4.34 0.28
C ASN A 34 2.34 -4.95 1.69
N LEU A 35 1.53 -5.97 1.92
CA LEU A 35 1.59 -6.74 3.17
C LEU A 35 2.97 -7.36 3.35
N SER A 36 3.54 -7.97 2.30
CA SER A 36 4.89 -8.54 2.34
C SER A 36 5.95 -7.47 2.66
N GLU A 37 5.82 -6.26 2.12
CA GLU A 37 6.72 -5.15 2.45
C GLU A 37 6.65 -4.78 3.93
N VAL A 38 5.43 -4.65 4.48
CA VAL A 38 5.23 -4.35 5.90
C VAL A 38 5.88 -5.43 6.78
N LEU A 39 5.57 -6.70 6.52
CA LEU A 39 6.12 -7.83 7.30
C LEU A 39 7.64 -7.93 7.12
N GLY A 40 8.15 -7.67 5.92
CA GLY A 40 9.58 -7.71 5.61
C GLY A 40 10.38 -6.69 6.42
N LEU A 41 9.80 -5.51 6.69
CA LEU A 41 10.44 -4.51 7.54
C LEU A 41 10.65 -5.04 8.96
N PHE A 42 9.64 -5.70 9.53
CA PHE A 42 9.74 -6.32 10.86
C PHE A 42 10.73 -7.48 10.87
N ALA A 43 10.74 -8.31 9.81
CA ALA A 43 11.69 -9.41 9.67
C ALA A 43 13.14 -8.91 9.64
N ARG A 44 13.40 -7.81 8.91
CA ARG A 44 14.72 -7.17 8.87
C ARG A 44 15.19 -6.76 10.25
N ASP A 45 14.27 -6.31 11.10
CA ASP A 45 14.58 -5.87 12.46
C ASP A 45 14.57 -7.02 13.48
N GLY A 46 14.54 -8.29 13.02
CA GLY A 46 14.57 -9.46 13.87
C GLY A 46 13.28 -9.75 14.62
N LYS A 47 12.16 -9.16 14.21
CA LYS A 47 10.87 -9.37 14.85
C LYS A 47 10.17 -10.62 14.32
N ASP A 48 9.28 -11.19 15.12
CA ASP A 48 8.46 -12.34 14.72
C ASP A 48 7.33 -11.86 13.78
N THR A 49 7.47 -12.20 12.50
CA THR A 49 6.50 -11.81 11.49
C THR A 49 5.13 -12.45 11.69
N HIS A 50 5.06 -13.63 12.33
CA HIS A 50 3.77 -14.28 12.62
C HIS A 50 2.92 -13.47 13.61
N LEU A 51 3.57 -12.89 14.63
CA LEU A 51 2.88 -12.02 15.59
C LEU A 51 2.34 -10.77 14.91
N VAL A 52 3.15 -10.14 14.06
CA VAL A 52 2.74 -8.95 13.31
C VAL A 52 1.61 -9.29 12.33
N ALA A 53 1.72 -10.41 11.61
CA ALA A 53 0.69 -10.86 10.69
C ALA A 53 -0.65 -11.12 11.41
N ASN A 54 -0.61 -11.74 12.58
CA ASN A 54 -1.80 -11.97 13.40
C ASN A 54 -2.45 -10.66 13.84
N TRP A 55 -1.62 -9.67 14.20
CA TRP A 55 -2.14 -8.35 14.56
C TRP A 55 -2.81 -7.66 13.36
N ILE A 56 -2.20 -7.73 12.17
CA ILE A 56 -2.78 -7.15 10.96
C ILE A 56 -4.10 -7.82 10.58
N ARG A 57 -4.24 -9.15 10.80
CA ARG A 57 -5.50 -9.88 10.56
C ARG A 57 -6.67 -9.35 11.38
N GLN A 58 -6.41 -8.68 12.48
CA GLN A 58 -7.45 -8.08 13.33
C GLN A 58 -7.89 -6.71 12.85
N LEU A 59 -7.15 -6.10 11.93
CA LEU A 59 -7.55 -4.83 11.33
C LEU A 59 -8.67 -5.06 10.31
N PRO A 60 -9.63 -4.12 10.20
CA PRO A 60 -10.72 -4.22 9.23
C PRO A 60 -10.26 -3.83 7.81
N VAL A 61 -9.18 -4.45 7.36
CA VAL A 61 -8.54 -4.21 6.06
C VAL A 61 -8.50 -5.51 5.27
N GLU A 62 -9.06 -5.51 4.06
CA GLU A 62 -8.99 -6.65 3.17
C GLU A 62 -7.59 -6.78 2.57
N ILE A 63 -7.00 -7.97 2.61
CA ILE A 63 -5.77 -8.26 1.88
C ILE A 63 -6.16 -8.87 0.53
N VAL A 64 -5.77 -8.18 -0.54
CA VAL A 64 -6.09 -8.57 -1.92
C VAL A 64 -4.95 -9.39 -2.51
N SER A 65 -5.25 -10.58 -3.01
CA SER A 65 -4.26 -11.46 -3.63
C SER A 65 -3.55 -10.79 -4.80
N PHE A 66 -2.26 -11.08 -4.95
CA PHE A 66 -1.45 -10.66 -6.08
C PHE A 66 -1.18 -11.88 -6.96
N SER A 67 -2.12 -12.15 -7.85
CA SER A 67 -2.07 -13.29 -8.77
C SER A 67 -1.58 -12.83 -10.15
N ARG A 68 -1.71 -13.70 -11.16
CA ARG A 68 -1.31 -13.40 -12.53
C ARG A 68 -1.97 -12.12 -13.07
N LYS A 69 -3.26 -11.94 -12.83
CA LYS A 69 -3.99 -10.74 -13.28
C LYS A 69 -3.38 -9.47 -12.71
N GLU A 70 -3.15 -9.45 -11.42
CA GLU A 70 -2.59 -8.30 -10.71
C GLU A 70 -1.14 -8.04 -11.12
N ALA A 71 -0.37 -9.10 -11.39
CA ALA A 71 0.98 -8.98 -11.90
C ALA A 71 1.03 -8.30 -13.28
N GLU A 72 0.11 -8.68 -14.17
CA GLU A 72 -0.01 -8.07 -15.50
C GLU A 72 -0.43 -6.59 -15.40
N GLU A 73 -1.38 -6.28 -14.53
CA GLU A 73 -1.84 -4.90 -14.29
C GLU A 73 -0.71 -4.02 -13.73
N ALA A 74 0.03 -4.51 -12.75
CA ALA A 74 1.16 -3.77 -12.17
C ALA A 74 2.28 -3.56 -13.20
N ALA A 75 2.59 -4.57 -14.01
CA ALA A 75 3.61 -4.49 -15.05
C ALA A 75 3.27 -3.42 -16.10
N ALA A 76 1.99 -3.26 -16.43
CA ALA A 76 1.53 -2.27 -17.40
C ALA A 76 1.79 -0.82 -16.95
N LEU A 77 1.95 -0.56 -15.65
CA LEU A 77 2.26 0.77 -15.13
C LEU A 77 3.75 1.13 -15.21
N ARG A 78 4.61 0.20 -15.56
CA ARG A 78 6.06 0.41 -15.49
C ARG A 78 6.52 1.58 -16.34
N SER A 79 6.01 1.72 -17.56
CA SER A 79 6.37 2.81 -18.47
C SER A 79 6.05 4.20 -17.89
N GLN A 80 5.03 4.31 -17.05
CA GLN A 80 4.61 5.56 -16.44
C GLN A 80 5.27 5.84 -15.08
N THR A 81 5.86 4.81 -14.46
CA THR A 81 6.35 4.89 -13.08
C THR A 81 7.87 4.77 -12.93
N ASP A 82 8.58 4.20 -13.91
CA ASP A 82 10.03 3.99 -13.84
C ASP A 82 10.81 5.29 -13.64
N ARG A 83 10.46 6.34 -14.35
CA ARG A 83 11.13 7.65 -14.23
C ARG A 83 10.95 8.30 -12.85
N HIS A 84 9.99 7.84 -12.06
CA HIS A 84 9.74 8.31 -10.70
C HIS A 84 10.35 7.39 -9.64
N GLY A 85 11.05 6.33 -10.06
CA GLY A 85 11.72 5.41 -9.17
C GLY A 85 10.80 4.50 -8.36
N LEU A 86 9.58 4.24 -8.85
CA LEU A 86 8.62 3.40 -8.14
C LEU A 86 8.99 1.92 -8.19
N SER A 87 8.80 1.26 -7.07
CA SER A 87 9.03 -0.18 -6.90
C SER A 87 7.87 -1.03 -7.39
N LEU A 88 8.05 -2.35 -7.39
CA LEU A 88 6.95 -3.30 -7.63
C LEU A 88 5.81 -3.11 -6.63
N GLY A 89 6.13 -2.91 -5.35
CA GLY A 89 5.12 -2.67 -4.32
C GLY A 89 4.29 -1.42 -4.59
N ASP A 90 4.94 -0.34 -5.01
CA ASP A 90 4.26 0.90 -5.39
C ASP A 90 3.29 0.65 -6.54
N ARG A 91 3.75 -0.07 -7.59
CA ARG A 91 2.90 -0.40 -8.74
C ARG A 91 1.76 -1.36 -8.37
N ALA A 92 2.00 -2.29 -7.47
CA ALA A 92 0.95 -3.18 -6.97
C ALA A 92 -0.17 -2.41 -6.27
N CYS A 93 0.18 -1.42 -5.47
CA CYS A 93 -0.78 -0.54 -4.80
C CYS A 93 -1.56 0.31 -5.80
N LEU A 94 -0.86 0.99 -6.71
CA LEU A 94 -1.47 1.87 -7.71
C LEU A 94 -2.38 1.10 -8.66
N SER A 95 -1.94 -0.05 -9.17
CA SER A 95 -2.74 -0.87 -10.07
C SER A 95 -4.01 -1.41 -9.40
N LEU A 96 -3.94 -1.73 -8.12
CA LEU A 96 -5.12 -2.14 -7.35
C LEU A 96 -6.12 -0.99 -7.24
N GLY A 97 -5.65 0.23 -6.97
CA GLY A 97 -6.50 1.41 -6.95
C GLY A 97 -7.18 1.67 -8.28
N LEU A 98 -6.44 1.56 -9.39
CA LEU A 98 -7.00 1.71 -10.74
C LEU A 98 -8.04 0.63 -11.05
N ALA A 99 -7.73 -0.63 -10.75
CA ALA A 99 -8.62 -1.76 -11.04
C ALA A 99 -9.95 -1.67 -10.28
N ARG A 100 -9.92 -1.18 -9.05
CA ARG A 100 -11.12 -1.06 -8.20
C ARG A 100 -11.78 0.32 -8.26
N GLY A 101 -11.18 1.28 -8.95
CA GLY A 101 -11.70 2.65 -8.98
C GLY A 101 -11.68 3.31 -7.61
N LEU A 102 -10.68 2.99 -6.78
CA LEU A 102 -10.56 3.50 -5.42
C LEU A 102 -9.39 4.47 -5.30
N PRO A 103 -9.49 5.47 -4.41
CA PRO A 103 -8.35 6.30 -4.07
C PRO A 103 -7.29 5.49 -3.31
N VAL A 104 -6.04 5.95 -3.44
CA VAL A 104 -4.89 5.34 -2.78
C VAL A 104 -4.36 6.29 -1.71
N LEU A 105 -3.96 5.75 -0.56
CA LEU A 105 -3.41 6.49 0.56
C LEU A 105 -1.95 6.10 0.78
N THR A 106 -1.04 7.07 0.73
CA THR A 106 0.40 6.87 0.84
C THR A 106 1.08 8.01 1.60
N ALA A 107 2.29 7.76 2.12
CA ALA A 107 3.18 8.81 2.63
C ALA A 107 4.13 9.35 1.56
N ASP A 108 4.21 8.72 0.39
CA ASP A 108 5.17 9.08 -0.65
C ASP A 108 4.66 10.22 -1.53
N LYS A 109 5.25 11.40 -1.36
CA LYS A 109 4.88 12.61 -2.10
C LYS A 109 5.15 12.53 -3.60
N VAL A 110 6.07 11.66 -4.03
CA VAL A 110 6.43 11.47 -5.44
C VAL A 110 5.22 11.00 -6.25
N TRP A 111 4.33 10.23 -5.65
CA TRP A 111 3.17 9.69 -6.35
C TRP A 111 2.23 10.77 -6.92
N LYS A 112 2.21 11.96 -6.33
CA LYS A 112 1.43 13.09 -6.85
C LYS A 112 1.90 13.57 -8.23
N ARG A 113 3.13 13.23 -8.61
CA ARG A 113 3.74 13.69 -9.87
C ARG A 113 3.60 12.70 -11.02
N ILE A 114 3.05 11.50 -10.78
CA ILE A 114 3.00 10.43 -11.79
C ILE A 114 1.99 10.76 -12.88
N GLY A 115 0.90 11.45 -12.55
CA GLY A 115 -0.13 11.83 -13.51
C GLY A 115 -1.09 10.69 -13.88
N LEU A 116 -1.26 9.71 -13.02
CA LEU A 116 -2.23 8.63 -13.23
C LEU A 116 -3.67 9.15 -13.05
N PRO A 117 -4.64 8.61 -13.78
CA PRO A 117 -6.05 9.02 -13.69
C PRO A 117 -6.72 8.41 -12.46
N MET A 118 -6.24 8.79 -11.28
CA MET A 118 -6.73 8.29 -10.00
C MET A 118 -6.48 9.32 -8.89
N ASP A 119 -7.23 9.18 -7.81
CA ASP A 119 -7.07 10.02 -6.61
C ASP A 119 -5.98 9.43 -5.72
N ILE A 120 -4.86 10.12 -5.60
CA ILE A 120 -3.76 9.78 -4.70
C ILE A 120 -3.79 10.76 -3.53
N ARG A 121 -3.97 10.24 -2.32
CA ARG A 121 -4.04 11.04 -1.10
C ARG A 121 -2.80 10.79 -0.25
N LEU A 122 -2.25 11.88 0.27
CA LEU A 122 -1.11 11.83 1.18
C LEU A 122 -1.61 11.83 2.62
N ILE A 123 -0.92 11.05 3.46
CA ILE A 123 -1.22 11.02 4.91
C ILE A 123 -0.58 12.20 5.65
N ARG A 124 0.46 12.82 5.02
CA ARG A 124 1.19 13.94 5.61
C ARG A 124 1.90 14.80 4.57
#